data_edb6e64de2689c7509a4bb521d8e2599
#
_entry.id   edb6e64de2689c7509a4bb521d8e2599
#
_cell.length_a   1.000
_cell.length_b   1.000
_cell.length_c   1.000
_cell.angle_alpha   90.00
_cell.angle_beta   90.00
_cell.angle_gamma   90.00
#
_symmetry.space_group_name_H-M   'P 1'
#
loop_
_entity.id
_entity.type
_entity.pdbx_description
1 polymer ?
#
loop_
_entity_poly.entity_id
_entity_poly.type
_entity_poly.pdbx_seq_one_letter_code
_entity_poly.pdbx_strand_id
1 'polypeptide(L)'
;MKKKMAAVFLAGILTSSFLLTGCGNSTADNSSDSSSSSASSASASGDLLEQIQSKGEIVVAMEGTWAPWTYHDEDDNLVGYDVEVAQQIAEKLGVKATFVEGEWDGLLAGIDSGRYD
;
A
#
# COMPACT_ATOMS: atom_id res chain seq x y z
N MET A 1 16.72 6.58 -41.95
CA MET A 1 17.66 7.72 -41.74
C MET A 1 18.18 7.65 -40.31
N LYS A 2 19.49 7.61 -40.21
CA LYS A 2 20.26 7.50 -38.95
C LYS A 2 20.19 8.80 -38.18
N LYS A 3 20.07 8.75 -36.83
CA LYS A 3 20.78 9.69 -35.96
C LYS A 3 21.00 9.04 -34.60
N LYS A 4 22.25 8.67 -34.39
CA LYS A 4 22.90 8.38 -33.12
C LYS A 4 23.11 9.70 -32.36
N MET A 5 22.90 9.74 -31.07
CA MET A 5 23.66 10.65 -30.19
C MET A 5 23.90 9.96 -28.84
N ALA A 6 25.14 9.73 -28.61
CA ALA A 6 25.77 9.36 -27.36
C ALA A 6 26.24 10.64 -26.63
N ALA A 7 26.14 10.66 -25.33
CA ALA A 7 26.94 11.46 -24.39
C ALA A 7 26.66 10.86 -23.00
N VAL A 8 27.50 10.14 -22.36
CA VAL A 8 28.78 10.33 -21.69
C VAL A 8 28.81 11.56 -20.75
N PHE A 9 29.23 11.28 -19.51
CA PHE A 9 29.71 12.10 -18.38
C PHE A 9 28.79 12.00 -17.16
N LEU A 10 29.24 11.85 -15.93
CA LEU A 10 30.59 11.84 -15.33
C LEU A 10 30.47 11.26 -13.91
N ALA A 11 31.54 10.66 -13.45
CA ALA A 11 31.76 10.11 -12.12
C ALA A 11 31.66 11.19 -11.01
N GLY A 12 31.10 10.81 -9.86
CA GLY A 12 31.12 11.59 -8.64
C GLY A 12 31.22 10.67 -7.43
N ILE A 13 32.45 10.33 -7.06
CA ILE A 13 32.80 9.63 -5.83
C ILE A 13 32.72 10.65 -4.69
N LEU A 14 31.87 10.42 -3.71
CA LEU A 14 32.00 11.07 -2.41
C LEU A 14 31.97 9.99 -1.32
N THR A 15 33.16 9.63 -0.90
CA THR A 15 33.45 8.91 0.33
C THR A 15 33.17 9.82 1.52
N SER A 16 32.26 9.46 2.40
CA SER A 16 32.14 10.09 3.72
C SER A 16 32.18 9.01 4.78
N SER A 17 33.36 8.87 5.37
CA SER A 17 33.64 8.04 6.53
C SER A 17 33.12 8.74 7.78
N PHE A 18 32.17 8.12 8.52
CA PHE A 18 31.87 8.49 9.89
C PHE A 18 32.26 7.35 10.83
N LEU A 19 33.36 7.53 11.48
CA LEU A 19 33.77 6.81 12.67
C LEU A 19 33.08 7.45 13.87
N LEU A 20 32.25 6.68 14.59
CA LEU A 20 31.94 6.98 15.98
C LEU A 20 32.15 5.72 16.81
N THR A 21 33.30 5.72 17.44
CA THR A 21 33.61 4.93 18.62
C THR A 21 32.95 5.56 19.85
N GLY A 22 32.24 4.76 20.64
CA GLY A 22 31.72 5.19 21.92
C GLY A 22 31.42 3.99 22.80
N CYS A 23 32.47 3.34 23.35
CA CYS A 23 32.34 2.46 24.51
C CYS A 23 32.23 3.31 25.77
N GLY A 24 31.20 3.06 26.57
CA GLY A 24 31.08 3.55 27.93
C GLY A 24 30.43 2.46 28.79
N ASN A 25 31.29 1.73 29.51
CA ASN A 25 30.93 0.78 30.53
C ASN A 25 30.74 1.50 31.85
N SER A 26 29.64 1.33 32.55
CA SER A 26 29.56 1.46 34.00
C SER A 26 28.30 0.79 34.57
N THR A 27 28.58 -0.05 35.48
CA THR A 27 27.88 -0.88 36.45
C THR A 27 26.74 -0.23 37.21
N ALA A 28 25.68 -1.07 37.43
CA ALA A 28 24.79 -1.19 38.60
C ALA A 28 23.95 0.04 39.05
N ASP A 29 22.67 -0.03 39.01
CA ASP A 29 21.79 -0.41 40.12
C ASP A 29 20.31 -0.43 39.67
N ASN A 30 19.62 -1.36 40.27
CA ASN A 30 18.23 -1.71 40.32
C ASN A 30 17.28 -0.52 40.45
N SER A 31 16.32 -0.39 39.53
CA SER A 31 14.93 -0.01 39.89
C SER A 31 14.01 -0.21 38.68
N SER A 32 13.01 -1.02 38.89
CA SER A 32 11.89 -1.30 38.02
C SER A 32 11.19 -0.01 37.60
N ASP A 33 11.20 0.25 36.28
CA ASP A 33 10.15 1.11 35.72
C ASP A 33 9.78 0.57 34.33
N SER A 34 8.58 0.05 34.26
CA SER A 34 7.97 -0.47 33.05
C SER A 34 7.59 0.70 32.15
N SER A 35 8.54 1.20 31.40
CA SER A 35 8.24 2.11 30.31
C SER A 35 7.79 1.29 29.11
N SER A 36 6.49 1.05 29.04
CA SER A 36 5.80 0.70 27.80
C SER A 36 6.16 1.74 26.76
N SER A 37 7.10 1.41 25.89
CA SER A 37 7.24 2.10 24.61
C SER A 37 5.98 1.79 23.79
N SER A 38 4.96 2.59 24.00
CA SER A 38 3.84 2.72 23.09
C SER A 38 4.44 3.16 21.75
N ALA A 39 4.65 2.21 20.85
CA ALA A 39 4.74 2.52 19.44
C ALA A 39 3.45 3.29 19.12
N SER A 40 3.58 4.60 18.99
CA SER A 40 2.54 5.45 18.42
C SER A 40 2.34 4.98 16.99
N SER A 41 1.49 3.98 16.81
CA SER A 41 0.76 3.85 15.57
C SER A 41 0.07 5.18 15.39
N ALA A 42 0.49 5.94 14.41
CA ALA A 42 -0.25 7.11 13.97
C ALA A 42 -1.65 6.58 13.61
N SER A 43 -2.58 6.67 14.54
CA SER A 43 -3.99 6.48 14.28
C SER A 43 -4.35 7.53 13.25
N ALA A 44 -4.49 7.13 12.00
CA ALA A 44 -5.27 7.90 11.05
C ALA A 44 -6.59 8.16 11.78
N SER A 45 -6.85 9.42 12.08
CA SER A 45 -7.98 9.83 12.88
C SER A 45 -9.26 9.59 12.09
N GLY A 46 -9.95 8.53 12.43
CA GLY A 46 -11.19 8.08 11.82
C GLY A 46 -11.18 6.57 11.62
N ASP A 47 -12.33 5.95 11.82
CA ASP A 47 -12.58 4.57 11.42
C ASP A 47 -12.43 4.46 9.90
N LEU A 48 -11.96 3.31 9.39
CA LEU A 48 -11.80 3.05 7.95
C LEU A 48 -13.11 3.33 7.19
N LEU A 49 -14.25 3.01 7.78
CA LEU A 49 -15.56 3.31 7.20
C LEU A 49 -15.77 4.81 7.00
N GLU A 50 -15.41 5.64 7.99
CA GLU A 50 -15.52 7.10 7.87
C GLU A 50 -14.60 7.64 6.75
N GLN A 51 -13.42 7.04 6.61
CA GLN A 51 -12.47 7.42 5.54
C GLN A 51 -13.04 7.07 4.15
N ILE A 52 -13.58 5.87 3.97
CA ILE A 52 -14.23 5.44 2.73
C ILE A 52 -15.41 6.34 2.38
N GLN A 53 -16.28 6.61 3.36
CA GLN A 53 -17.44 7.46 3.16
C GLN A 53 -17.07 8.91 2.85
N SER A 54 -16.05 9.45 3.49
CA SER A 54 -15.56 10.81 3.22
C SER A 54 -14.87 10.92 1.85
N LYS A 55 -14.19 9.88 1.38
CA LYS A 55 -13.65 9.75 0.02
C LYS A 55 -14.75 9.67 -1.04
N GLY A 56 -15.90 9.08 -0.68
CA GLY A 56 -16.98 8.78 -1.60
C GLY A 56 -16.73 7.58 -2.51
N GLU A 57 -15.70 6.79 -2.23
CA GLU A 57 -15.37 5.58 -2.96
C GLU A 57 -14.74 4.51 -2.06
N ILE A 58 -14.95 3.24 -2.43
CA ILE A 58 -14.24 2.08 -1.92
C ILE A 58 -13.39 1.50 -3.04
N VAL A 59 -12.11 1.29 -2.78
CA VAL A 59 -11.17 0.71 -3.75
C VAL A 59 -11.08 -0.78 -3.52
N VAL A 60 -11.51 -1.55 -4.53
CA VAL A 60 -11.57 -3.02 -4.49
C VAL A 60 -10.55 -3.60 -5.47
N ALA A 61 -9.68 -4.46 -4.98
CA ALA A 61 -8.66 -5.09 -5.81
C ALA A 61 -9.04 -6.53 -6.18
N MET A 62 -8.75 -6.92 -7.43
CA MET A 62 -9.05 -8.24 -7.98
C MET A 62 -8.13 -8.57 -9.15
N GLU A 63 -8.13 -9.83 -9.63
CA GLU A 63 -7.24 -10.23 -10.74
C GLU A 63 -7.85 -9.98 -12.12
N GLY A 64 -9.17 -10.01 -12.27
CA GLY A 64 -9.83 -9.82 -13.57
C GLY A 64 -9.70 -10.98 -14.56
N THR A 65 -9.20 -12.14 -14.14
CA THR A 65 -8.90 -13.30 -15.01
C THR A 65 -9.62 -14.61 -14.63
N TRP A 66 -10.56 -14.56 -13.69
CA TRP A 66 -11.21 -15.71 -13.09
C TRP A 66 -12.71 -15.77 -13.36
N ALA A 67 -13.11 -16.19 -14.56
CA ALA A 67 -14.53 -16.40 -14.85
C ALA A 67 -15.08 -17.58 -14.02
N PRO A 68 -16.30 -17.49 -13.47
CA PRO A 68 -17.28 -16.39 -13.59
C PRO A 68 -17.20 -15.35 -12.48
N TRP A 69 -16.14 -15.36 -11.66
CA TRP A 69 -16.01 -14.55 -10.46
C TRP A 69 -15.60 -13.11 -10.77
N THR A 70 -14.49 -12.96 -11.47
CA THR A 70 -13.94 -11.67 -11.90
C THR A 70 -13.22 -11.87 -13.24
N TYR A 71 -13.74 -11.27 -14.32
CA TYR A 71 -13.19 -11.43 -15.67
C TYR A 71 -13.66 -10.30 -16.59
N HIS A 72 -13.07 -10.21 -17.77
CA HIS A 72 -13.50 -9.27 -18.79
C HIS A 72 -14.49 -9.91 -19.75
N ASP A 73 -15.55 -9.19 -20.08
CA ASP A 73 -16.51 -9.58 -21.11
C ASP A 73 -15.98 -9.31 -22.54
N GLU A 74 -16.83 -9.55 -23.55
CA GLU A 74 -16.46 -9.36 -24.96
C GLU A 74 -16.20 -7.88 -25.32
N ASP A 75 -16.70 -6.96 -24.51
CA ASP A 75 -16.52 -5.51 -24.67
C ASP A 75 -15.39 -4.96 -23.77
N ASP A 76 -14.59 -5.85 -23.18
CA ASP A 76 -13.49 -5.54 -22.25
C ASP A 76 -13.92 -4.84 -20.96
N ASN A 77 -15.15 -5.06 -20.51
CA ASN A 77 -15.60 -4.58 -19.21
C ASN A 77 -15.29 -5.63 -18.14
N LEU A 78 -14.80 -5.16 -16.99
CA LEU A 78 -14.62 -6.00 -15.81
C LEU A 78 -15.98 -6.36 -15.22
N VAL A 79 -16.29 -7.64 -15.21
CA VAL A 79 -17.58 -8.22 -14.80
C VAL A 79 -17.39 -9.47 -13.96
N GLY A 80 -18.48 -9.98 -13.40
CA GLY A 80 -18.52 -11.23 -12.66
C GLY A 80 -19.15 -11.08 -11.29
N TYR A 81 -19.29 -12.21 -10.61
CA TYR A 81 -19.98 -12.28 -9.33
C TYR A 81 -19.34 -11.34 -8.27
N ASP A 82 -18.02 -11.34 -8.17
CA ASP A 82 -17.32 -10.54 -7.16
C ASP A 82 -17.43 -9.04 -7.47
N VAL A 83 -17.45 -8.67 -8.76
CA VAL A 83 -17.67 -7.30 -9.20
C VAL A 83 -19.05 -6.80 -8.78
N GLU A 84 -20.09 -7.61 -9.03
CA GLU A 84 -21.46 -7.26 -8.65
C GLU A 84 -21.63 -7.17 -7.13
N VAL A 85 -21.01 -8.08 -6.37
CA VAL A 85 -21.02 -8.03 -4.89
C VAL A 85 -20.35 -6.77 -4.38
N ALA A 86 -19.19 -6.43 -4.92
CA ALA A 86 -18.46 -5.21 -4.53
C ALA A 86 -19.28 -3.95 -4.84
N GLN A 87 -19.94 -3.90 -5.97
CA GLN A 87 -20.83 -2.79 -6.33
C GLN A 87 -22.02 -2.66 -5.35
N GLN A 88 -22.63 -3.78 -4.96
CA GLN A 88 -23.73 -3.77 -3.99
C GLN A 88 -23.25 -3.34 -2.59
N ILE A 89 -22.05 -3.72 -2.18
CA ILE A 89 -21.46 -3.27 -0.93
C ILE A 89 -21.24 -1.75 -0.96
N ALA A 90 -20.63 -1.24 -2.03
CA ALA A 90 -20.41 0.19 -2.20
C ALA A 90 -21.72 0.99 -2.17
N GLU A 91 -22.76 0.51 -2.85
CA GLU A 91 -24.08 1.13 -2.83
C GLU A 91 -24.66 1.21 -1.41
N LYS A 92 -24.56 0.12 -0.63
CA LYS A 92 -25.02 0.10 0.77
C LYS A 92 -24.23 1.02 1.69
N LEU A 93 -22.96 1.25 1.39
CA LEU A 93 -22.11 2.20 2.10
C LEU A 93 -22.34 3.65 1.64
N GLY A 94 -23.08 3.87 0.56
CA GLY A 94 -23.34 5.18 -0.01
C GLY A 94 -22.15 5.76 -0.79
N VAL A 95 -21.29 4.89 -1.35
CA VAL A 95 -20.07 5.27 -2.07
C VAL A 95 -20.01 4.57 -3.44
N LYS A 96 -19.03 4.91 -4.26
CA LYS A 96 -18.74 4.22 -5.53
C LYS A 96 -17.75 3.07 -5.32
N ALA A 97 -17.91 1.98 -6.04
CA ALA A 97 -16.85 0.98 -6.20
C ALA A 97 -15.87 1.43 -7.29
N THR A 98 -14.59 1.43 -6.95
CA THR A 98 -13.46 1.62 -7.89
C THR A 98 -12.65 0.34 -7.90
N PHE A 99 -12.40 -0.23 -9.09
CA PHE A 99 -11.71 -1.51 -9.22
C PHE A 99 -10.26 -1.30 -9.65
N VAL A 100 -9.36 -2.09 -9.03
CA VAL A 100 -7.94 -2.14 -9.37
C VAL A 100 -7.58 -3.59 -9.65
N GLU A 101 -7.02 -3.84 -10.81
CA GLU A 101 -6.56 -5.16 -11.19
C GLU A 101 -5.08 -5.36 -10.90
N GLY A 102 -4.71 -6.57 -10.51
CA GLY A 102 -3.33 -6.92 -10.20
C GLY A 102 -3.13 -8.41 -10.02
N GLU A 103 -1.87 -8.83 -10.00
CA GLU A 103 -1.48 -10.21 -9.73
C GLU A 103 -1.71 -10.57 -8.25
N TRP A 104 -2.09 -11.82 -7.99
CA TRP A 104 -2.45 -12.34 -6.67
C TRP A 104 -1.46 -11.95 -5.55
N ASP A 105 -0.17 -12.15 -5.79
CA ASP A 105 0.86 -11.82 -4.79
C ASP A 105 0.93 -10.33 -4.48
N GLY A 106 0.61 -9.48 -5.46
CA GLY A 106 0.56 -8.03 -5.31
C GLY A 106 -0.68 -7.53 -4.58
N LEU A 107 -1.79 -8.25 -4.68
CA LEU A 107 -3.06 -7.86 -4.06
C LEU A 107 -2.96 -7.86 -2.53
N LEU A 108 -2.43 -8.92 -1.93
CA LEU A 108 -2.26 -9.02 -0.48
C LEU A 108 -1.32 -7.94 0.08
N ALA A 109 -0.17 -7.74 -0.59
CA ALA A 109 0.77 -6.68 -0.21
C ALA A 109 0.17 -5.27 -0.38
N GLY A 110 -0.77 -5.12 -1.29
CA GLY A 110 -1.49 -3.87 -1.50
C GLY A 110 -2.40 -3.48 -0.34
N ILE A 111 -3.06 -4.46 0.29
CA ILE A 111 -3.87 -4.25 1.49
C ILE A 111 -3.00 -3.74 2.65
N ASP A 112 -1.89 -4.43 2.92
CA ASP A 112 -0.97 -4.07 4.00
C ASP A 112 -0.37 -2.66 3.83
N SER A 113 -0.21 -2.23 2.59
CA SER A 113 0.31 -0.90 2.26
C SER A 113 -0.76 0.18 2.12
N GLY A 114 -2.04 -0.15 2.32
CA GLY A 114 -3.16 0.80 2.20
C GLY A 114 -3.44 1.27 0.77
N ARG A 115 -3.15 0.44 -0.23
CA ARG A 115 -3.47 0.75 -1.64
C ARG A 115 -4.94 0.53 -1.97
N TYR A 116 -5.58 -0.33 -1.24
CA TYR A 116 -6.99 -0.70 -1.35
C TYR A 116 -7.67 -0.58 0.02
N ASP A 117 -9.00 -0.61 0.04
CA ASP A 117 -9.81 -0.50 1.26
C ASP A 117 -10.29 -1.86 1.77
#